data_93408aab878cc5d3c3be162730f2ec03
#
_entry.id   93408aab878cc5d3c3be162730f2ec03
#
_cell.length_a   1.000
_cell.length_b   1.000
_cell.length_c   1.000
_cell.angle_alpha   90.00
_cell.angle_beta   90.00
_cell.angle_gamma   90.00
#
_symmetry.space_group_name_H-M   'P 1'
#
loop_
_entity.id
_entity.type
_entity.pdbx_description
1 polymer ?
#
loop_
_entity_poly.entity_id
_entity_poly.type
_entity_poly.pdbx_seq_one_letter_code
_entity_poly.pdbx_strand_id
1 'polypeptide(L)'
;MTRSITINIAIYEDKTMKIEKLIGDCLREKGRTLAIAESCTGGLICDRITDVPGSSDYFMGGMVNYSNESKSKHIGVPSNDIKKYGAVSSQVAKRMAQGVRRAFNTTFGLSTTGVAGPTGGTKRSPIGRVFIGFADGKKTWVRKLDLKGSRREIKRKTVEISLELFSEILTHKNFSRKKVEPKG
;
A
#
# COMPACT_ATOMS: atom_id res chain seq x y z
N MET A 1 30.88 2.92 19.83
CA MET A 1 31.31 2.85 18.42
C MET A 1 30.07 2.66 17.56
N THR A 2 29.53 3.76 17.04
CA THR A 2 28.34 3.79 16.19
C THR A 2 28.79 3.50 14.76
N ARG A 3 28.53 2.30 14.24
CA ARG A 3 28.71 2.02 12.81
C ARG A 3 27.62 2.77 12.04
N SER A 4 28.01 3.82 11.37
CA SER A 4 27.19 4.49 10.34
C SER A 4 27.04 3.53 9.17
N ILE A 5 25.84 2.93 9.03
CA ILE A 5 25.52 2.08 7.86
C ILE A 5 25.15 3.01 6.73
N THR A 6 26.08 3.23 5.83
CA THR A 6 25.84 3.92 4.55
C THR A 6 25.08 2.94 3.65
N ILE A 7 23.78 3.17 3.48
CA ILE A 7 23.00 2.43 2.47
C ILE A 7 23.60 2.79 1.12
N ASN A 8 24.15 1.81 0.45
CA ASN A 8 24.84 1.96 -0.83
C ASN A 8 23.77 2.32 -1.89
N ILE A 9 23.74 3.59 -2.32
CA ILE A 9 22.84 4.12 -3.36
C ILE A 9 22.99 3.34 -4.68
N ALA A 10 24.12 2.66 -4.88
CA ALA A 10 24.39 1.80 -6.04
C ALA A 10 23.41 0.61 -6.19
N ILE A 11 22.70 0.20 -5.13
CA ILE A 11 21.68 -0.87 -5.22
C ILE A 11 20.44 -0.40 -6.01
N TYR A 12 20.24 0.90 -6.14
CA TYR A 12 19.10 1.49 -6.86
C TYR A 12 19.28 1.51 -8.39
N GLU A 13 20.50 1.32 -8.88
CA GLU A 13 20.82 1.37 -10.32
C GLU A 13 20.74 0.00 -11.00
N ASP A 14 20.61 -1.08 -10.25
CA ASP A 14 20.39 -2.41 -10.81
C ASP A 14 18.92 -2.60 -11.22
N LYS A 15 18.61 -2.28 -12.48
CA LYS A 15 17.29 -2.48 -13.11
C LYS A 15 16.84 -3.95 -13.15
N THR A 16 17.68 -4.89 -12.70
CA THR A 16 17.39 -6.33 -12.68
C THR A 16 16.78 -6.77 -11.33
N MET A 17 16.94 -5.99 -10.26
CA MET A 17 16.41 -6.35 -8.95
C MET A 17 14.90 -6.15 -8.89
N LYS A 18 14.17 -7.21 -8.56
CA LYS A 18 12.72 -7.14 -8.33
C LYS A 18 12.42 -6.23 -7.12
N ILE A 19 11.45 -5.37 -7.27
CA ILE A 19 11.08 -4.36 -6.25
C ILE A 19 10.65 -4.98 -4.92
N GLU A 20 10.04 -6.16 -4.94
CA GLU A 20 9.64 -6.91 -3.75
C GLU A 20 10.87 -7.35 -2.93
N LYS A 21 11.93 -7.76 -3.61
CA LYS A 21 13.20 -8.12 -2.96
C LYS A 21 13.82 -6.90 -2.28
N LEU A 22 13.87 -5.76 -2.94
CA LEU A 22 14.36 -4.50 -2.37
C LEU A 22 13.57 -4.12 -1.10
N ILE A 23 12.24 -4.21 -1.15
CA ILE A 23 11.36 -3.95 0.00
C ILE A 23 11.71 -4.91 1.15
N GLY A 24 11.82 -6.20 0.86
CA GLY A 24 12.17 -7.23 1.86
C GLY A 24 13.50 -6.98 2.53
N ASP A 25 14.54 -6.69 1.75
CA ASP A 25 15.88 -6.41 2.25
C ASP A 25 15.89 -5.15 3.13
N CYS A 26 15.22 -4.07 2.71
CA CYS A 26 15.09 -2.85 3.52
C CYS A 26 14.32 -3.07 4.84
N LEU A 27 13.31 -3.91 4.84
CA LEU A 27 12.55 -4.22 6.05
C LEU A 27 13.36 -5.08 7.03
N ARG A 28 14.02 -6.14 6.53
CA ARG A 28 14.88 -7.02 7.35
C ARG A 28 16.04 -6.24 7.98
N GLU A 29 16.77 -5.47 7.18
CA GLU A 29 17.93 -4.70 7.67
C GLU A 29 17.57 -3.78 8.84
N LYS A 30 16.34 -3.22 8.83
CA LYS A 30 15.87 -2.28 9.87
C LYS A 30 15.02 -2.94 10.95
N GLY A 31 14.85 -4.27 10.92
CA GLY A 31 13.98 -5.01 11.84
C GLY A 31 12.52 -4.49 11.80
N ARG A 32 12.02 -4.13 10.61
CA ARG A 32 10.69 -3.55 10.43
C ARG A 32 9.73 -4.55 9.80
N THR A 33 8.46 -4.42 10.14
CA THR A 33 7.41 -5.36 9.72
C THR A 33 6.32 -4.65 8.92
N LEU A 34 5.62 -5.42 8.08
CA LEU A 34 4.57 -4.97 7.18
C LEU A 34 3.31 -5.82 7.33
N ALA A 35 2.15 -5.16 7.29
CA ALA A 35 0.86 -5.80 7.05
C ALA A 35 0.08 -5.08 5.94
N ILE A 36 -0.78 -5.80 5.21
CA ILE A 36 -1.45 -5.29 4.01
C ILE A 36 -2.97 -5.50 4.09
N ALA A 37 -3.75 -4.45 3.80
CA ALA A 37 -5.19 -4.52 3.65
C ALA A 37 -5.57 -4.25 2.19
N GLU A 38 -6.02 -5.28 1.50
CA GLU A 38 -6.40 -5.19 0.10
C GLU A 38 -7.92 -5.16 -0.09
N SER A 39 -8.37 -4.37 -1.08
CA SER A 39 -9.74 -4.42 -1.55
C SER A 39 -9.76 -4.70 -3.05
N CYS A 40 -9.57 -3.69 -3.89
CA CYS A 40 -9.66 -3.85 -5.36
C CYS A 40 -8.54 -4.72 -5.94
N THR A 41 -7.41 -4.89 -5.30
CA THR A 41 -6.29 -5.74 -5.75
C THR A 41 -6.50 -7.21 -5.43
N GLY A 42 -7.25 -7.54 -4.35
CA GLY A 42 -7.75 -8.89 -4.08
C GLY A 42 -6.68 -9.92 -3.76
N GLY A 43 -5.65 -9.55 -2.99
CA GLY A 43 -4.56 -10.42 -2.55
C GLY A 43 -3.28 -10.32 -3.40
N LEU A 44 -3.29 -9.60 -4.53
CA LEU A 44 -2.15 -9.55 -5.45
C LEU A 44 -0.91 -8.85 -4.89
N ILE A 45 -1.04 -7.94 -3.91
CA ILE A 45 0.13 -7.34 -3.27
C ILE A 45 0.74 -8.33 -2.28
N CYS A 46 -0.09 -9.02 -1.51
CA CYS A 46 0.36 -10.08 -0.60
C CYS A 46 1.09 -11.20 -1.37
N ASP A 47 0.51 -11.63 -2.49
CA ASP A 47 1.10 -12.60 -3.43
C ASP A 47 2.52 -12.18 -3.83
N ARG A 48 2.68 -10.99 -4.38
CA ARG A 48 3.98 -10.43 -4.79
C ARG A 48 5.00 -10.34 -3.65
N ILE A 49 4.59 -9.98 -2.44
CA ILE A 49 5.49 -9.89 -1.27
C ILE A 49 5.94 -11.28 -0.84
N THR A 50 5.06 -12.28 -0.92
CA THR A 50 5.36 -13.66 -0.50
C THR A 50 6.14 -14.45 -1.53
N ASP A 51 6.26 -13.99 -2.77
CA ASP A 51 7.18 -14.54 -3.78
C ASP A 51 8.67 -14.43 -3.37
N VAL A 52 8.98 -13.57 -2.39
CA VAL A 52 10.35 -13.40 -1.91
C VAL A 52 10.64 -14.41 -0.81
N PRO A 53 11.61 -15.33 -0.98
CA PRO A 53 12.03 -16.25 0.08
C PRO A 53 12.40 -15.51 1.36
N GLY A 54 11.93 -16.01 2.52
CA GLY A 54 12.14 -15.40 3.82
C GLY A 54 11.26 -14.16 4.07
N SER A 55 10.16 -13.99 3.32
CA SER A 55 9.19 -12.91 3.55
C SER A 55 8.55 -12.97 4.94
N SER A 56 8.50 -14.13 5.58
CA SER A 56 8.01 -14.31 6.95
C SER A 56 8.77 -13.50 8.01
N ASP A 57 9.99 -13.08 7.73
CA ASP A 57 10.79 -12.25 8.64
C ASP A 57 10.21 -10.83 8.82
N TYR A 58 9.47 -10.35 7.82
CA TYR A 58 8.98 -8.97 7.79
C TYR A 58 7.50 -8.83 7.43
N PHE A 59 6.91 -9.79 6.73
CA PHE A 59 5.49 -9.76 6.35
C PHE A 59 4.66 -10.55 7.35
N MET A 60 3.93 -9.83 8.22
CA MET A 60 3.15 -10.45 9.29
C MET A 60 1.78 -10.94 8.82
N GLY A 61 1.35 -10.53 7.63
CA GLY A 61 0.11 -10.98 7.03
C GLY A 61 -0.64 -9.91 6.26
N GLY A 62 -1.70 -10.35 5.60
CA GLY A 62 -2.59 -9.48 4.85
C GLY A 62 -4.04 -9.92 4.91
N MET A 63 -4.94 -8.98 4.68
CA MET A 63 -6.38 -9.21 4.64
C MET A 63 -7.00 -8.66 3.37
N VAL A 64 -7.82 -9.45 2.71
CA VAL A 64 -8.68 -9.00 1.61
C VAL A 64 -9.99 -8.49 2.20
N ASN A 65 -10.03 -7.18 2.51
CA ASN A 65 -11.20 -6.50 3.07
C ASN A 65 -12.09 -5.99 1.93
N TYR A 66 -12.82 -6.90 1.29
CA TYR A 66 -13.54 -6.61 0.05
C TYR A 66 -14.87 -5.90 0.27
N SER A 67 -15.64 -6.31 1.29
CA SER A 67 -16.90 -5.66 1.67
C SER A 67 -16.68 -4.49 2.64
N ASN A 68 -17.69 -3.63 2.78
CA ASN A 68 -17.69 -2.56 3.77
C ASN A 68 -17.69 -3.11 5.20
N GLU A 69 -18.44 -4.18 5.42
CA GLU A 69 -18.48 -4.88 6.70
C GLU A 69 -17.10 -5.43 7.09
N SER A 70 -16.41 -6.10 6.16
CA SER A 70 -15.06 -6.61 6.38
C SER A 70 -14.06 -5.51 6.76
N LYS A 71 -14.15 -4.33 6.12
CA LYS A 71 -13.32 -3.17 6.48
C LYS A 71 -13.56 -2.71 7.93
N SER A 72 -14.83 -2.70 8.35
CA SER A 72 -15.17 -2.27 9.72
C SER A 72 -14.81 -3.32 10.74
N LYS A 73 -15.22 -4.57 10.53
CA LYS A 73 -15.11 -5.66 11.49
C LYS A 73 -13.66 -6.10 11.74
N HIS A 74 -12.86 -6.23 10.69
CA HIS A 74 -11.54 -6.86 10.81
C HIS A 74 -10.39 -5.85 10.99
N ILE A 75 -10.51 -4.64 10.43
CA ILE A 75 -9.45 -3.61 10.51
C ILE A 75 -9.93 -2.28 11.08
N GLY A 76 -11.12 -2.24 11.66
CA GLY A 76 -11.61 -1.12 12.45
C GLY A 76 -11.82 0.18 11.65
N VAL A 77 -12.19 0.10 10.37
CA VAL A 77 -12.60 1.29 9.60
C VAL A 77 -13.95 1.74 10.12
N PRO A 78 -14.11 2.99 10.62
CA PRO A 78 -15.41 3.46 11.11
C PRO A 78 -16.48 3.40 10.04
N SER A 79 -17.63 2.76 10.33
CA SER A 79 -18.75 2.66 9.39
C SER A 79 -19.27 4.03 8.95
N ASN A 80 -19.19 5.05 9.84
CA ASN A 80 -19.51 6.41 9.52
C ASN A 80 -18.58 7.04 8.48
N ASP A 81 -17.27 6.71 8.50
CA ASP A 81 -16.33 7.16 7.47
C ASP A 81 -16.70 6.56 6.11
N ILE A 82 -17.08 5.26 6.09
CA ILE A 82 -17.51 4.58 4.85
C ILE A 82 -18.80 5.20 4.31
N LYS A 83 -19.79 5.47 5.17
CA LYS A 83 -21.05 6.14 4.77
C LYS A 83 -20.81 7.55 4.24
N LYS A 84 -20.00 8.35 4.94
CA LYS A 84 -19.75 9.76 4.61
C LYS A 84 -18.87 9.93 3.38
N TYR A 85 -17.78 9.19 3.29
CA TYR A 85 -16.75 9.39 2.26
C TYR A 85 -16.82 8.39 1.11
N GLY A 86 -17.53 7.27 1.29
CA GLY A 86 -17.55 6.12 0.38
C GLY A 86 -16.38 5.19 0.62
N ALA A 87 -16.57 3.90 0.32
CA ALA A 87 -15.53 2.87 0.47
C ALA A 87 -14.27 3.16 -0.35
N VAL A 88 -14.44 3.83 -1.50
CA VAL A 88 -13.35 4.24 -2.40
C VAL A 88 -13.07 5.72 -2.16
N SER A 89 -12.25 6.00 -1.17
CA SER A 89 -11.87 7.36 -0.78
C SER A 89 -10.52 7.41 -0.08
N SER A 90 -9.92 8.59 -0.07
CA SER A 90 -8.67 8.85 0.66
C SER A 90 -8.82 8.56 2.15
N GLN A 91 -9.96 8.94 2.74
CA GLN A 91 -10.23 8.73 4.16
C GLN A 91 -10.29 7.22 4.50
N VAL A 92 -10.99 6.43 3.70
CA VAL A 92 -11.09 4.98 3.92
C VAL A 92 -9.75 4.28 3.68
N ALA A 93 -8.99 4.64 2.64
CA ALA A 93 -7.64 4.11 2.42
C ALA A 93 -6.72 4.39 3.62
N LYS A 94 -6.74 5.63 4.13
CA LYS A 94 -6.01 6.01 5.36
C LYS A 94 -6.39 5.11 6.55
N ARG A 95 -7.69 4.93 6.80
CA ARG A 95 -8.19 4.09 7.90
C ARG A 95 -7.80 2.62 7.73
N MET A 96 -7.87 2.10 6.50
CA MET A 96 -7.46 0.73 6.19
C MET A 96 -5.98 0.50 6.49
N ALA A 97 -5.09 1.39 6.06
CA ALA A 97 -3.66 1.29 6.34
C ALA A 97 -3.36 1.34 7.84
N GLN A 98 -3.97 2.27 8.57
CA GLN A 98 -3.86 2.36 10.02
C GLN A 98 -4.44 1.13 10.73
N GLY A 99 -5.57 0.63 10.23
CA GLY A 99 -6.27 -0.51 10.79
C GLY A 99 -5.49 -1.81 10.69
N VAL A 100 -4.99 -2.14 9.50
CA VAL A 100 -4.22 -3.36 9.29
C VAL A 100 -2.88 -3.31 10.06
N ARG A 101 -2.23 -2.15 10.12
CA ARG A 101 -1.03 -1.96 10.93
C ARG A 101 -1.28 -2.30 12.41
N ARG A 102 -2.40 -1.84 12.97
CA ARG A 102 -2.77 -2.16 14.37
C ARG A 102 -3.15 -3.62 14.54
N ALA A 103 -3.95 -4.17 13.62
CA ALA A 103 -4.44 -5.56 13.70
C ALA A 103 -3.30 -6.58 13.75
N PHE A 104 -2.21 -6.32 13.03
CA PHE A 104 -1.02 -7.19 13.00
C PHE A 104 0.15 -6.66 13.86
N ASN A 105 -0.02 -5.55 14.56
CA ASN A 105 1.03 -4.92 15.39
C ASN A 105 2.35 -4.71 14.61
N THR A 106 2.25 -4.18 13.39
CA THR A 106 3.40 -4.00 12.49
C THR A 106 3.96 -2.57 12.49
N THR A 107 5.18 -2.41 11.98
CA THR A 107 5.78 -1.08 11.75
C THR A 107 5.01 -0.31 10.69
N PHE A 108 4.66 -0.98 9.58
CA PHE A 108 3.96 -0.40 8.44
C PHE A 108 2.64 -1.09 8.16
N GLY A 109 1.67 -0.31 7.72
CA GLY A 109 0.44 -0.79 7.10
C GLY A 109 0.30 -0.22 5.69
N LEU A 110 0.05 -1.07 4.72
CA LEU A 110 -0.26 -0.72 3.34
C LEU A 110 -1.72 -1.05 3.05
N SER A 111 -2.41 -0.21 2.30
CA SER A 111 -3.79 -0.50 1.90
C SER A 111 -4.11 -0.09 0.48
N THR A 112 -5.07 -0.78 -0.14
CA THR A 112 -5.65 -0.42 -1.42
C THR A 112 -7.17 -0.45 -1.37
N THR A 113 -7.82 0.58 -1.93
CA THR A 113 -9.27 0.58 -2.20
C THR A 113 -9.53 1.30 -3.51
N GLY A 114 -10.46 0.79 -4.34
CA GLY A 114 -10.69 1.35 -5.66
C GLY A 114 -11.78 0.65 -6.46
N VAL A 115 -12.07 1.19 -7.65
CA VAL A 115 -12.99 0.62 -8.63
C VAL A 115 -12.20 0.10 -9.82
N ALA A 116 -12.01 -1.23 -9.88
CA ALA A 116 -11.28 -1.85 -10.99
C ALA A 116 -12.12 -2.06 -12.26
N GLY A 117 -13.45 -1.86 -12.20
CA GLY A 117 -14.36 -2.09 -13.33
C GLY A 117 -14.64 -3.56 -13.64
N PRO A 118 -15.34 -3.87 -14.75
CA PRO A 118 -15.94 -2.95 -15.70
C PRO A 118 -17.19 -2.23 -15.18
N THR A 119 -17.74 -2.67 -14.05
CA THR A 119 -18.92 -2.11 -13.38
C THR A 119 -18.54 -1.44 -12.06
N GLY A 120 -19.53 -0.85 -11.35
CA GLY A 120 -19.34 -0.26 -10.01
C GLY A 120 -18.77 1.15 -10.00
N GLY A 121 -18.53 1.75 -11.16
CA GLY A 121 -18.14 3.15 -11.25
C GLY A 121 -19.30 4.11 -10.95
N THR A 122 -18.99 5.21 -10.26
CA THR A 122 -19.92 6.31 -9.96
C THR A 122 -19.27 7.65 -10.32
N LYS A 123 -20.04 8.75 -10.37
CA LYS A 123 -19.47 10.10 -10.56
C LYS A 123 -18.39 10.41 -9.52
N ARG A 124 -18.55 9.96 -8.28
CA ARG A 124 -17.60 10.19 -7.19
C ARG A 124 -16.38 9.25 -7.26
N SER A 125 -16.58 8.03 -7.71
CA SER A 125 -15.55 7.00 -7.81
C SER A 125 -15.64 6.29 -9.17
N PRO A 126 -15.16 6.91 -10.25
CA PRO A 126 -15.17 6.32 -11.58
C PRO A 126 -14.30 5.06 -11.65
N ILE A 127 -14.51 4.25 -12.68
CA ILE A 127 -13.66 3.11 -12.97
C ILE A 127 -12.22 3.58 -13.12
N GLY A 128 -11.30 2.85 -12.52
CA GLY A 128 -9.87 3.19 -12.46
C GLY A 128 -9.46 4.08 -11.30
N ARG A 129 -10.41 4.65 -10.55
CA ARG A 129 -10.10 5.39 -9.33
C ARG A 129 -9.65 4.43 -8.24
N VAL A 130 -8.43 4.64 -7.76
CA VAL A 130 -7.82 3.85 -6.69
C VAL A 130 -7.16 4.79 -5.68
N PHE A 131 -7.21 4.41 -4.42
CA PHE A 131 -6.45 5.02 -3.35
C PHE A 131 -5.54 3.99 -2.72
N ILE A 132 -4.27 4.35 -2.57
CA ILE A 132 -3.24 3.57 -1.88
C ILE A 132 -2.92 4.30 -0.59
N GLY A 133 -3.02 3.63 0.55
CA GLY A 133 -2.72 4.19 1.87
C GLY A 133 -1.50 3.53 2.50
N PHE A 134 -0.68 4.33 3.18
CA PHE A 134 0.48 3.87 3.96
C PHE A 134 0.43 4.46 5.36
N ALA A 135 0.76 3.70 6.38
CA ALA A 135 0.85 4.16 7.76
C ALA A 135 2.11 3.59 8.43
N ASP A 136 2.84 4.45 9.18
CA ASP A 136 4.04 4.06 9.94
C ASP A 136 3.89 4.26 11.47
N GLY A 137 2.67 4.50 11.92
CA GLY A 137 2.39 4.76 13.33
C GLY A 137 2.48 6.24 13.72
N LYS A 138 3.28 7.04 13.04
CA LYS A 138 3.40 8.50 13.26
C LYS A 138 2.65 9.28 12.18
N LYS A 139 2.76 8.83 10.93
CA LYS A 139 2.20 9.49 9.75
C LYS A 139 1.38 8.50 8.92
N THR A 140 0.50 9.07 8.12
CA THR A 140 -0.26 8.31 7.13
C THR A 140 -0.27 9.08 5.83
N TRP A 141 0.08 8.41 4.74
CA TRP A 141 0.08 8.95 3.39
C TRP A 141 -1.01 8.28 2.57
N VAL A 142 -1.53 9.01 1.61
CA VAL A 142 -2.48 8.45 0.64
C VAL A 142 -2.15 8.97 -0.75
N ARG A 143 -2.06 8.05 -1.70
CA ARG A 143 -1.96 8.37 -3.13
C ARG A 143 -3.29 8.06 -3.80
N LYS A 144 -3.84 9.03 -4.51
CA LYS A 144 -4.96 8.87 -5.43
C LYS A 144 -4.42 8.57 -6.83
N LEU A 145 -5.05 7.61 -7.50
CA LEU A 145 -4.77 7.25 -8.89
C LEU A 145 -6.07 7.28 -9.68
N ASP A 146 -5.98 7.65 -10.95
CA ASP A 146 -7.03 7.52 -11.96
C ASP A 146 -6.46 6.72 -13.14
N LEU A 147 -6.56 5.39 -13.04
CA LEU A 147 -5.97 4.43 -13.97
C LEU A 147 -6.92 4.13 -15.13
N LYS A 148 -6.35 3.81 -16.29
CA LYS A 148 -7.09 3.36 -17.47
C LYS A 148 -6.71 1.93 -17.82
N GLY A 149 -7.69 1.18 -18.37
CA GLY A 149 -7.50 -0.20 -18.82
C GLY A 149 -8.61 -1.12 -18.35
N SER A 150 -8.46 -2.41 -18.67
CA SER A 150 -9.31 -3.48 -18.18
C SER A 150 -9.17 -3.67 -16.67
N ARG A 151 -10.11 -4.38 -16.06
CA ARG A 151 -10.05 -4.74 -14.64
C ARG A 151 -8.70 -5.34 -14.22
N ARG A 152 -8.17 -6.25 -15.05
CA ARG A 152 -6.90 -6.94 -14.76
C ARG A 152 -5.72 -5.97 -14.83
N GLU A 153 -5.69 -5.08 -15.80
CA GLU A 153 -4.64 -4.06 -15.93
C GLU A 153 -4.69 -3.05 -14.78
N ILE A 154 -5.87 -2.57 -14.39
CA ILE A 154 -6.04 -1.65 -13.25
C ILE A 154 -5.53 -2.31 -11.97
N LYS A 155 -5.87 -3.58 -11.71
CA LYS A 155 -5.36 -4.31 -10.55
C LYS A 155 -3.83 -4.41 -10.57
N ARG A 156 -3.23 -4.83 -11.69
CA ARG A 156 -1.77 -4.99 -11.83
C ARG A 156 -1.04 -3.65 -11.65
N LYS A 157 -1.47 -2.60 -12.35
CA LYS A 157 -0.90 -1.25 -12.21
C LYS A 157 -1.00 -0.73 -10.77
N THR A 158 -2.11 -1.03 -10.09
CA THR A 158 -2.24 -0.67 -8.67
C THR A 158 -1.19 -1.36 -7.80
N VAL A 159 -0.93 -2.64 -8.04
CA VAL A 159 0.09 -3.41 -7.31
C VAL A 159 1.48 -2.82 -7.56
N GLU A 160 1.86 -2.63 -8.82
CA GLU A 160 3.16 -2.06 -9.22
C GLU A 160 3.40 -0.71 -8.55
N ILE A 161 2.47 0.24 -8.70
CA ILE A 161 2.57 1.57 -8.09
C ILE A 161 2.59 1.50 -6.55
N SER A 162 1.86 0.55 -5.95
CA SER A 162 1.88 0.38 -4.49
C SER A 162 3.25 -0.03 -3.97
N LEU A 163 3.90 -0.97 -4.66
CA LEU A 163 5.25 -1.44 -4.29
C LEU A 163 6.30 -0.36 -4.55
N GLU A 164 6.23 0.35 -5.68
CA GLU A 164 7.11 1.48 -6.00
C GLU A 164 7.04 2.56 -4.92
N LEU A 165 5.84 3.05 -4.60
CA LEU A 165 5.64 4.06 -3.56
C LEU A 165 6.11 3.58 -2.18
N PHE A 166 5.91 2.30 -1.85
CA PHE A 166 6.36 1.77 -0.59
C PHE A 166 7.90 1.68 -0.53
N SER A 167 8.55 1.27 -1.60
CA SER A 167 10.02 1.29 -1.68
C SER A 167 10.59 2.70 -1.51
N GLU A 168 9.96 3.71 -2.10
CA GLU A 168 10.33 5.12 -1.91
C GLU A 168 10.20 5.56 -0.44
N ILE A 169 9.12 5.16 0.26
CA ILE A 169 8.93 5.46 1.68
C ILE A 169 10.02 4.82 2.55
N LEU A 170 10.45 3.60 2.21
CA LEU A 170 11.48 2.87 2.95
C LEU A 170 12.89 3.46 2.78
N THR A 171 13.19 4.00 1.61
CA THR A 171 14.53 4.45 1.22
C THR A 171 14.77 5.94 1.45
N HIS A 172 13.73 6.77 1.32
CA HIS A 172 13.87 8.22 1.50
C HIS A 172 13.58 8.69 2.92
N LYS A 173 14.58 9.24 3.61
CA LYS A 173 14.45 9.91 4.93
C LYS A 173 13.48 11.11 4.91
N ASN A 174 13.08 11.63 3.73
CA ASN A 174 12.35 12.88 3.54
C ASN A 174 11.14 12.79 2.58
N PHE A 175 10.34 11.74 2.64
CA PHE A 175 9.11 11.64 1.84
C PHE A 175 8.07 12.76 2.16
N SER A 176 8.29 13.56 3.20
CA SER A 176 7.36 14.59 3.70
C SER A 176 7.15 15.81 2.79
N ARG A 177 7.89 16.02 1.70
CA ARG A 177 7.93 17.33 1.02
C ARG A 177 7.68 17.36 -0.49
N LYS A 178 7.50 16.27 -1.18
CA LYS A 178 7.13 16.34 -2.60
C LYS A 178 5.61 16.24 -2.76
N LYS A 179 4.93 17.40 -2.86
CA LYS A 179 3.70 17.51 -3.66
C LYS A 179 4.10 17.08 -5.07
N VAL A 180 3.68 15.91 -5.49
CA VAL A 180 3.81 15.53 -6.90
C VAL A 180 2.68 16.21 -7.63
N GLU A 181 3.02 17.31 -8.31
CA GLU A 181 2.14 17.92 -9.29
C GLU A 181 1.93 16.94 -10.46
N PRO A 182 0.72 16.85 -11.01
CA PRO A 182 0.49 16.03 -12.19
C PRO A 182 1.29 16.63 -13.34
N LYS A 183 2.21 15.87 -13.91
CA LYS A 183 2.73 16.20 -15.23
C LYS A 183 1.58 16.08 -16.22
N GLY A 184 1.31 17.18 -16.93
CA GLY A 184 0.27 17.38 -17.92
C GLY A 184 0.27 16.34 -19.06
#